data_3a175a79a294c136c057bf34d6de8dd6
#
_entry.id   3a175a79a294c136c057bf34d6de8dd6
#
_cell.length_a   1.000
_cell.length_b   1.000
_cell.length_c   1.000
_cell.angle_alpha   90.00
_cell.angle_beta   90.00
_cell.angle_gamma   90.00
#
_symmetry.space_group_name_H-M   'P 1'
#
loop_
_entity.id
_entity.type
_entity.pdbx_description
1 polymer ?
#
loop_
_entity_poly.entity_id
_entity_poly.type
_entity_poly.pdbx_seq_one_letter_code
_entity_poly.pdbx_strand_id
1 'polypeptide(L)'
;MSAQPLARAFRQIGGMTAVSRVLGFVRDVVFAALLGAGPAADAFLVALKLPNMFRRLTAEGAMSNAFVPAFARARREDGEAAAMALAGETQTTLTMVLVALVILGETFMPAVIGLLAPGFADTPDRMNAAITLARVTFPYLPMISLVAFWAAIANADGRFMTAAAMPVIFNILLVGGAFLIPVASGWLAVEKAMPLAAALLMAGLLQMAVMARLLRRTCLMPAWRWPRFAAPVRAMWRQFSVASAGAIALQVNLIVDLSLIHI
;
A
#
# COMPACT_ATOMS: atom_id res chain seq x y z
N MET A 1 -4.54 -14.52 -32.57
CA MET A 1 -3.52 -14.15 -31.54
C MET A 1 -2.87 -15.43 -31.05
N SER A 2 -1.56 -15.59 -31.23
CA SER A 2 -0.83 -16.81 -30.87
C SER A 2 -0.83 -16.99 -29.34
N ALA A 3 -1.08 -18.21 -28.86
CA ALA A 3 -1.13 -18.56 -27.43
C ALA A 3 0.23 -18.35 -26.67
N GLN A 4 1.31 -18.23 -27.41
CA GLN A 4 2.67 -18.09 -26.86
C GLN A 4 2.93 -16.80 -26.02
N PRO A 5 2.50 -15.59 -26.41
CA PRO A 5 2.73 -14.38 -25.60
C PRO A 5 1.95 -14.41 -24.28
N LEU A 6 0.76 -14.99 -24.28
CA LEU A 6 -0.07 -15.12 -23.08
C LEU A 6 0.56 -16.10 -22.07
N ALA A 7 1.03 -17.26 -22.54
CA ALA A 7 1.73 -18.25 -21.71
C ALA A 7 3.04 -17.70 -21.12
N ARG A 8 3.75 -16.84 -21.86
CA ARG A 8 4.97 -16.17 -21.38
C ARG A 8 4.65 -15.17 -20.27
N ALA A 9 3.60 -14.35 -20.46
CA ALA A 9 3.15 -13.41 -19.45
C ALA A 9 2.69 -14.12 -18.16
N PHE A 10 1.92 -15.21 -18.28
CA PHE A 10 1.49 -16.02 -17.14
C PHE A 10 2.68 -16.60 -16.36
N ARG A 11 3.69 -17.16 -17.03
CA ARG A 11 4.89 -17.70 -16.38
C ARG A 11 5.69 -16.60 -15.67
N GLN A 12 5.81 -15.43 -16.27
CA GLN A 12 6.52 -14.29 -15.68
C GLN A 12 5.83 -13.75 -14.44
N ILE A 13 4.52 -13.54 -14.49
CA ILE A 13 3.72 -13.08 -13.37
C ILE A 13 3.72 -14.13 -12.26
N GLY A 14 3.47 -15.40 -12.60
CA GLY A 14 3.48 -16.50 -11.64
C GLY A 14 4.85 -16.68 -10.96
N GLY A 15 5.94 -16.62 -11.74
CA GLY A 15 7.29 -16.66 -11.19
C GLY A 15 7.60 -15.50 -10.24
N MET A 16 7.23 -14.28 -10.61
CA MET A 16 7.44 -13.12 -9.75
C MET A 16 6.59 -13.19 -8.46
N THR A 17 5.37 -13.70 -8.57
CA THR A 17 4.50 -13.93 -7.40
C THR A 17 5.09 -15.00 -6.48
N ALA A 18 5.65 -16.09 -7.02
CA ALA A 18 6.32 -17.12 -6.24
C ALA A 18 7.55 -16.56 -5.51
N VAL A 19 8.40 -15.80 -6.21
CA VAL A 19 9.56 -15.11 -5.62
C VAL A 19 9.12 -14.17 -4.50
N SER A 20 8.06 -13.39 -4.70
CA SER A 20 7.53 -12.48 -3.68
C SER A 20 7.02 -13.23 -2.44
N ARG A 21 6.36 -14.38 -2.62
CA ARG A 21 5.88 -15.20 -1.50
C ARG A 21 7.04 -15.80 -0.71
N VAL A 22 8.06 -16.33 -1.39
CA VAL A 22 9.28 -16.85 -0.74
C VAL A 22 9.98 -15.74 0.05
N LEU A 23 10.17 -14.56 -0.57
CA LEU A 23 10.76 -13.41 0.12
C LEU A 23 9.90 -12.91 1.29
N GLY A 24 8.58 -12.98 1.18
CA GLY A 24 7.66 -12.67 2.28
C GLY A 24 7.85 -13.62 3.46
N PHE A 25 7.96 -14.92 3.18
CA PHE A 25 8.26 -15.93 4.21
C PHE A 25 9.64 -15.70 4.84
N VAL A 26 10.68 -15.47 4.04
CA VAL A 26 12.02 -15.14 4.55
C VAL A 26 11.98 -13.90 5.43
N ARG A 27 11.28 -12.86 5.03
CA ARG A 27 11.08 -11.65 5.85
C ARG A 27 10.47 -11.99 7.20
N ASP A 28 9.41 -12.80 7.23
CA ASP A 28 8.71 -13.14 8.47
C ASP A 28 9.60 -13.96 9.41
N VAL A 29 10.40 -14.89 8.86
CA VAL A 29 11.42 -15.63 9.62
C VAL A 29 12.50 -14.71 10.18
N VAL A 30 13.01 -13.77 9.37
CA VAL A 30 14.03 -12.80 9.80
C VAL A 30 13.47 -11.86 10.87
N PHE A 31 12.22 -11.43 10.74
CA PHE A 31 11.55 -10.61 11.77
C PHE A 31 11.43 -11.37 13.09
N ALA A 32 10.99 -12.64 13.04
CA ALA A 32 10.90 -13.47 14.23
C ALA A 32 12.27 -13.68 14.91
N ALA A 33 13.32 -13.85 14.10
CA ALA A 33 14.67 -14.08 14.62
C ALA A 33 15.33 -12.81 15.21
N LEU A 34 15.16 -11.64 14.58
CA LEU A 34 15.87 -10.42 14.95
C LEU A 34 15.08 -9.48 15.85
N LEU A 35 13.77 -9.36 15.63
CA LEU A 35 12.89 -8.54 16.45
C LEU A 35 12.40 -9.32 17.69
N GLY A 36 12.25 -10.64 17.55
CA GLY A 36 11.74 -11.53 18.59
C GLY A 36 10.25 -11.35 18.86
N ALA A 37 9.76 -12.04 19.91
CA ALA A 37 8.43 -11.82 20.46
C ALA A 37 8.51 -10.84 21.62
N GLY A 38 7.88 -9.67 21.51
CA GLY A 38 7.90 -8.67 22.57
C GLY A 38 7.30 -7.34 22.17
N PRO A 39 7.34 -6.34 23.07
CA PRO A 39 6.68 -5.05 22.87
C PRO A 39 7.05 -4.32 21.57
N ALA A 40 8.29 -4.45 21.11
CA ALA A 40 8.76 -3.84 19.86
C ALA A 40 8.11 -4.50 18.63
N ALA A 41 7.99 -5.85 18.64
CA ALA A 41 7.35 -6.59 17.57
C ALA A 41 5.86 -6.27 17.52
N ASP A 42 5.19 -6.30 18.66
CA ASP A 42 3.76 -6.01 18.78
C ASP A 42 3.45 -4.58 18.27
N ALA A 43 4.22 -3.60 18.73
CA ALA A 43 4.07 -2.21 18.32
C ALA A 43 4.29 -2.02 16.81
N PHE A 44 5.32 -2.65 16.23
CA PHE A 44 5.58 -2.58 14.81
C PHE A 44 4.50 -3.27 13.98
N LEU A 45 4.03 -4.45 14.39
CA LEU A 45 2.96 -5.18 13.70
C LEU A 45 1.65 -4.40 13.70
N VAL A 46 1.30 -3.74 14.82
CA VAL A 46 0.14 -2.84 14.90
C VAL A 46 0.33 -1.64 13.97
N ALA A 47 1.49 -0.99 14.00
CA ALA A 47 1.80 0.14 13.13
C ALA A 47 1.74 -0.25 11.64
N LEU A 48 2.18 -1.46 11.28
CA LEU A 48 2.14 -1.97 9.90
C LEU A 48 0.71 -2.34 9.45
N LYS A 49 -0.20 -2.68 10.37
CA LYS A 49 -1.61 -3.00 10.03
C LYS A 49 -2.30 -1.83 9.34
N LEU A 50 -2.06 -0.60 9.81
CA LEU A 50 -2.70 0.61 9.27
C LEU A 50 -2.47 0.79 7.77
N PRO A 51 -1.22 0.98 7.28
CA PRO A 51 -0.99 1.15 5.85
C PRO A 51 -1.42 -0.08 5.04
N ASN A 52 -1.31 -1.30 5.57
CA ASN A 52 -1.75 -2.51 4.88
C ASN A 52 -3.27 -2.59 4.74
N MET A 53 -4.03 -2.19 5.75
CA MET A 53 -5.49 -2.15 5.69
C MET A 53 -5.96 -1.18 4.61
N PHE A 54 -5.42 0.03 4.59
CA PHE A 54 -5.76 1.01 3.57
C PHE A 54 -5.25 0.63 2.16
N ARG A 55 -4.10 -0.03 2.06
CA ARG A 55 -3.59 -0.57 0.80
C ARG A 55 -4.59 -1.56 0.18
N ARG A 56 -5.21 -2.44 0.98
CA ARG A 56 -6.25 -3.35 0.49
C ARG A 56 -7.46 -2.60 -0.05
N LEU A 57 -7.87 -1.51 0.60
CA LEU A 57 -8.98 -0.68 0.12
C LEU A 57 -8.66 0.03 -1.20
N THR A 58 -7.47 0.61 -1.32
CA THR A 58 -7.10 1.44 -2.48
C THR A 58 -6.45 0.65 -3.62
N ALA A 59 -5.61 -0.35 -3.30
CA ALA A 59 -4.75 -1.01 -4.27
C ALA A 59 -5.30 -2.35 -4.80
N GLU A 60 -5.96 -3.15 -3.96
CA GLU A 60 -6.25 -4.55 -4.31
C GLU A 60 -7.65 -4.79 -4.90
N GLY A 61 -8.51 -3.79 -4.96
CA GLY A 61 -9.86 -4.05 -5.48
C GLY A 61 -10.62 -2.81 -5.94
N ALA A 62 -10.99 -1.94 -5.02
CA ALA A 62 -11.93 -0.85 -5.31
C ALA A 62 -11.42 0.11 -6.40
N MET A 63 -10.15 0.55 -6.31
CA MET A 63 -9.60 1.48 -7.30
C MET A 63 -9.39 0.81 -8.66
N SER A 64 -8.80 -0.38 -8.72
CA SER A 64 -8.59 -1.08 -9.99
C SER A 64 -9.93 -1.42 -10.67
N ASN A 65 -10.93 -1.85 -9.90
CA ASN A 65 -12.25 -2.20 -10.42
C ASN A 65 -13.04 -0.97 -10.93
N ALA A 66 -12.83 0.19 -10.32
CA ALA A 66 -13.49 1.44 -10.77
C ALA A 66 -12.70 2.12 -11.90
N PHE A 67 -11.38 2.22 -11.77
CA PHE A 67 -10.54 2.99 -12.68
C PHE A 67 -10.29 2.29 -14.02
N VAL A 68 -9.89 1.00 -13.99
CA VAL A 68 -9.48 0.30 -15.24
C VAL A 68 -10.58 0.29 -16.30
N PRO A 69 -11.85 -0.03 -15.98
CA PRO A 69 -12.93 0.04 -16.97
C PRO A 69 -13.20 1.46 -17.47
N ALA A 70 -13.14 2.47 -16.58
CA ALA A 70 -13.34 3.87 -16.95
C ALA A 70 -12.22 4.37 -17.88
N PHE A 71 -10.96 4.05 -17.56
CA PHE A 71 -9.80 4.36 -18.37
C PHE A 71 -9.85 3.69 -19.75
N ALA A 72 -10.18 2.38 -19.79
CA ALA A 72 -10.30 1.64 -21.04
C ALA A 72 -11.47 2.16 -21.92
N ARG A 73 -12.57 2.60 -21.31
CA ARG A 73 -13.68 3.23 -22.02
C ARG A 73 -13.27 4.57 -22.60
N ALA A 74 -12.73 5.49 -21.80
CA ALA A 74 -12.26 6.78 -22.25
C ALA A 74 -11.24 6.66 -23.40
N ARG A 75 -10.33 5.67 -23.31
CA ARG A 75 -9.35 5.39 -24.36
C ARG A 75 -9.98 4.96 -25.69
N ARG A 76 -11.08 4.17 -25.64
CA ARG A 76 -11.77 3.69 -26.84
C ARG A 76 -12.71 4.71 -27.46
N GLU A 77 -13.45 5.45 -26.62
CA GLU A 77 -14.50 6.36 -27.06
C GLU A 77 -13.96 7.76 -27.37
N ASP A 78 -13.04 8.26 -26.51
CA ASP A 78 -12.57 9.66 -26.54
C ASP A 78 -11.07 9.78 -26.88
N GLY A 79 -10.36 8.65 -27.01
CA GLY A 79 -8.95 8.59 -27.38
C GLY A 79 -7.97 8.66 -26.20
N GLU A 80 -6.68 8.48 -26.49
CA GLU A 80 -5.59 8.41 -25.53
C GLU A 80 -5.49 9.66 -24.66
N ALA A 81 -5.66 10.85 -25.25
CA ALA A 81 -5.55 12.13 -24.53
C ALA A 81 -6.63 12.26 -23.44
N ALA A 82 -7.86 11.81 -23.71
CA ALA A 82 -8.97 11.82 -22.76
C ALA A 82 -8.74 10.80 -21.64
N ALA A 83 -8.25 9.60 -21.95
CA ALA A 83 -7.89 8.61 -20.96
C ALA A 83 -6.78 9.11 -20.02
N MET A 84 -5.74 9.73 -20.56
CA MET A 84 -4.65 10.31 -19.76
C MET A 84 -5.10 11.53 -18.94
N ALA A 85 -6.09 12.29 -19.43
CA ALA A 85 -6.71 13.36 -18.66
C ALA A 85 -7.48 12.81 -17.45
N LEU A 86 -8.30 11.75 -17.66
CA LEU A 86 -8.99 11.03 -16.60
C LEU A 86 -7.99 10.50 -15.56
N ALA A 87 -6.88 9.88 -16.01
CA ALA A 87 -5.84 9.38 -15.12
C ALA A 87 -5.19 10.50 -14.29
N GLY A 88 -4.90 11.66 -14.90
CA GLY A 88 -4.34 12.81 -14.21
C GLY A 88 -5.26 13.41 -13.15
N GLU A 89 -6.55 13.57 -13.45
CA GLU A 89 -7.54 14.03 -12.47
C GLU A 89 -7.73 13.03 -11.33
N THR A 90 -7.76 11.73 -11.65
CA THR A 90 -7.87 10.66 -10.66
C THR A 90 -6.66 10.63 -9.73
N GLN A 91 -5.44 10.72 -10.29
CA GLN A 91 -4.19 10.78 -9.52
C GLN A 91 -4.20 11.93 -8.53
N THR A 92 -4.56 13.12 -8.98
CA THR A 92 -4.58 14.32 -8.14
C THR A 92 -5.60 14.18 -7.01
N THR A 93 -6.82 13.78 -7.34
CA THR A 93 -7.88 13.58 -6.34
C THR A 93 -7.49 12.51 -5.32
N LEU A 94 -6.98 11.37 -5.79
CA LEU A 94 -6.50 10.29 -4.91
C LEU A 94 -5.42 10.78 -3.95
N THR A 95 -4.44 11.52 -4.48
CA THR A 95 -3.35 12.08 -3.66
C THR A 95 -3.87 13.06 -2.62
N MET A 96 -4.77 13.97 -3.00
CA MET A 96 -5.37 14.93 -2.06
C MET A 96 -6.11 14.21 -0.92
N VAL A 97 -6.93 13.20 -1.24
CA VAL A 97 -7.66 12.40 -0.26
C VAL A 97 -6.70 11.65 0.67
N LEU A 98 -5.66 11.02 0.12
CA LEU A 98 -4.68 10.27 0.90
C LEU A 98 -3.82 11.17 1.79
N VAL A 99 -3.42 12.35 1.30
CA VAL A 99 -2.70 13.34 2.12
C VAL A 99 -3.58 13.85 3.25
N ALA A 100 -4.84 14.18 2.97
CA ALA A 100 -5.79 14.57 4.02
C ALA A 100 -5.98 13.45 5.05
N LEU A 101 -6.09 12.21 4.61
CA LEU A 101 -6.20 11.05 5.50
C LEU A 101 -4.94 10.86 6.36
N VAL A 102 -3.74 11.08 5.80
CA VAL A 102 -2.49 11.04 6.58
C VAL A 102 -2.47 12.15 7.62
N ILE A 103 -2.80 13.38 7.25
CA ILE A 103 -2.85 14.50 8.20
C ILE A 103 -3.83 14.21 9.35
N LEU A 104 -5.03 13.71 9.04
CA LEU A 104 -6.01 13.33 10.06
C LEU A 104 -5.49 12.18 10.93
N GLY A 105 -4.95 11.12 10.31
CA GLY A 105 -4.40 9.97 11.03
C GLY A 105 -3.24 10.37 11.94
N GLU A 106 -2.30 11.21 11.48
CA GLU A 106 -1.19 11.72 12.29
C GLU A 106 -1.69 12.54 13.51
N THR A 107 -2.71 13.39 13.28
CA THR A 107 -3.31 14.21 14.34
C THR A 107 -3.99 13.35 15.40
N PHE A 108 -4.74 12.34 14.99
CA PHE A 108 -5.52 11.48 15.87
C PHE A 108 -4.86 10.10 16.11
N MET A 109 -3.55 9.95 15.86
CA MET A 109 -2.87 8.65 15.97
C MET A 109 -3.06 7.95 17.32
N PRO A 110 -3.05 8.64 18.48
CA PRO A 110 -3.31 7.97 19.76
C PRO A 110 -4.69 7.30 19.81
N ALA A 111 -5.72 7.97 19.31
CA ALA A 111 -7.08 7.40 19.26
C ALA A 111 -7.17 6.23 18.25
N VAL A 112 -6.49 6.35 17.11
CA VAL A 112 -6.44 5.29 16.10
C VAL A 112 -5.77 4.03 16.64
N ILE A 113 -4.64 4.16 17.34
CA ILE A 113 -3.95 3.03 17.94
C ILE A 113 -4.76 2.45 19.10
N GLY A 114 -5.39 3.29 19.93
CA GLY A 114 -6.28 2.84 21.01
C GLY A 114 -7.45 1.99 20.49
N LEU A 115 -7.99 2.32 19.32
CA LEU A 115 -9.04 1.53 18.67
C LEU A 115 -8.53 0.20 18.08
N LEU A 116 -7.31 0.22 17.50
CA LEU A 116 -6.74 -0.95 16.82
C LEU A 116 -6.08 -1.97 17.77
N ALA A 117 -5.61 -1.49 18.90
CA ALA A 117 -4.91 -2.29 19.90
C ALA A 117 -5.37 -1.89 21.33
N PRO A 118 -6.64 -2.14 21.68
CA PRO A 118 -7.18 -1.75 22.99
C PRO A 118 -6.41 -2.40 24.15
N GLY A 119 -5.85 -3.60 23.95
CA GLY A 119 -5.00 -4.29 24.93
C GLY A 119 -3.66 -3.59 25.24
N PHE A 120 -3.31 -2.50 24.56
CA PHE A 120 -2.11 -1.70 24.89
C PHE A 120 -2.41 -0.61 25.94
N ALA A 121 -3.69 -0.38 26.27
CA ALA A 121 -4.10 0.65 27.23
C ALA A 121 -3.43 0.48 28.61
N ASP A 122 -3.23 -0.78 29.05
CA ASP A 122 -2.62 -1.11 30.33
C ASP A 122 -1.08 -1.06 30.32
N THR A 123 -0.47 -0.81 29.15
CA THR A 123 0.99 -0.79 28.95
C THR A 123 1.42 0.49 28.22
N PRO A 124 1.64 1.62 28.95
CA PRO A 124 1.98 2.91 28.36
C PRO A 124 3.16 2.88 27.38
N ASP A 125 4.19 2.09 27.68
CA ASP A 125 5.38 1.97 26.83
C ASP A 125 5.06 1.31 25.48
N ARG A 126 4.22 0.28 25.46
CA ARG A 126 3.75 -0.36 24.21
C ARG A 126 2.88 0.61 23.41
N MET A 127 1.98 1.31 24.06
CA MET A 127 1.11 2.29 23.42
C MET A 127 1.92 3.39 22.75
N ASN A 128 2.87 3.99 23.48
CA ASN A 128 3.74 5.05 22.97
C ASN A 128 4.63 4.55 21.83
N ALA A 129 5.17 3.33 21.94
CA ALA A 129 5.92 2.70 20.89
C ALA A 129 5.09 2.51 19.61
N ALA A 130 3.87 1.99 19.74
CA ALA A 130 2.97 1.79 18.61
C ALA A 130 2.57 3.11 17.95
N ILE A 131 2.26 4.14 18.72
CA ILE A 131 1.94 5.48 18.22
C ILE A 131 3.13 6.06 17.44
N THR A 132 4.33 5.99 18.01
CA THR A 132 5.54 6.55 17.36
C THR A 132 5.86 5.81 16.06
N LEU A 133 5.84 4.48 16.06
CA LEU A 133 6.08 3.68 14.87
C LEU A 133 4.98 3.87 13.83
N ALA A 134 3.71 3.98 14.25
CA ALA A 134 2.60 4.23 13.35
C ALA A 134 2.74 5.59 12.65
N ARG A 135 3.11 6.64 13.36
CA ARG A 135 3.41 7.95 12.76
C ARG A 135 4.51 7.87 11.70
N VAL A 136 5.57 7.12 11.94
CA VAL A 136 6.63 6.93 10.94
C VAL A 136 6.15 6.09 9.75
N THR A 137 5.34 5.06 9.98
CA THR A 137 4.91 4.16 8.91
C THR A 137 3.71 4.66 8.11
N PHE A 138 2.87 5.52 8.68
CA PHE A 138 1.63 5.94 8.05
C PHE A 138 1.82 6.74 6.74
N PRO A 139 2.86 7.60 6.58
CA PRO A 139 3.16 8.24 5.31
C PRO A 139 3.48 7.28 4.14
N TYR A 140 3.73 6.00 4.40
CA TYR A 140 3.85 4.97 3.36
C TYR A 140 2.52 4.78 2.58
N LEU A 141 1.38 5.07 3.20
CA LEU A 141 0.06 4.87 2.61
C LEU A 141 -0.14 5.58 1.26
N PRO A 142 0.08 6.90 1.11
CA PRO A 142 -0.03 7.55 -0.20
C PRO A 142 0.96 7.00 -1.22
N MET A 143 2.16 6.62 -0.80
CA MET A 143 3.17 6.07 -1.69
C MET A 143 2.71 4.76 -2.32
N ILE A 144 2.29 3.79 -1.53
CA ILE A 144 1.85 2.49 -2.03
C ILE A 144 0.54 2.58 -2.81
N SER A 145 -0.35 3.49 -2.45
CA SER A 145 -1.61 3.72 -3.17
C SER A 145 -1.37 4.31 -4.55
N LEU A 146 -0.44 5.25 -4.69
CA LEU A 146 -0.01 5.79 -5.99
C LEU A 146 0.70 4.73 -6.84
N VAL A 147 1.56 3.92 -6.24
CA VAL A 147 2.22 2.80 -6.93
C VAL A 147 1.18 1.85 -7.50
N ALA A 148 0.15 1.51 -6.73
CA ALA A 148 -0.93 0.64 -7.17
C ALA A 148 -1.78 1.27 -8.28
N PHE A 149 -2.07 2.56 -8.19
CA PHE A 149 -2.76 3.31 -9.24
C PHE A 149 -1.95 3.34 -10.55
N TRP A 150 -0.66 3.62 -10.47
CA TRP A 150 0.25 3.59 -11.62
C TRP A 150 0.41 2.18 -12.18
N ALA A 151 0.40 1.15 -11.32
CA ALA A 151 0.38 -0.25 -11.75
C ALA A 151 -0.89 -0.58 -12.55
N ALA A 152 -2.05 -0.03 -12.16
CA ALA A 152 -3.30 -0.22 -12.91
C ALA A 152 -3.20 0.39 -14.33
N ILE A 153 -2.59 1.56 -14.49
CA ILE A 153 -2.31 2.16 -15.82
C ILE A 153 -1.36 1.27 -16.63
N ALA A 154 -0.26 0.82 -16.03
CA ALA A 154 0.70 -0.06 -16.69
C ALA A 154 0.06 -1.39 -17.12
N ASN A 155 -0.77 -1.98 -16.27
CA ASN A 155 -1.50 -3.21 -16.55
C ASN A 155 -2.51 -3.04 -17.70
N ALA A 156 -3.20 -1.89 -17.76
CA ALA A 156 -4.10 -1.57 -18.87
C ALA A 156 -3.37 -1.48 -20.22
N ASP A 157 -2.03 -1.23 -20.20
CA ASP A 157 -1.15 -1.24 -21.36
C ASP A 157 -0.39 -2.58 -21.56
N GLY A 158 -0.78 -3.63 -20.81
CA GLY A 158 -0.16 -4.97 -20.91
C GLY A 158 1.21 -5.11 -20.21
N ARG A 159 1.61 -4.16 -19.39
CA ARG A 159 2.93 -4.12 -18.71
C ARG A 159 2.85 -4.63 -17.27
N PHE A 160 2.57 -5.91 -17.10
CA PHE A 160 2.30 -6.54 -15.80
C PHE A 160 3.56 -6.77 -14.94
N MET A 161 4.73 -6.94 -15.57
CA MET A 161 5.96 -7.33 -14.86
C MET A 161 6.39 -6.35 -13.78
N THR A 162 6.32 -5.04 -14.06
CA THR A 162 6.76 -4.04 -13.09
C THR A 162 5.84 -4.00 -11.87
N ALA A 163 4.52 -4.11 -12.10
CA ALA A 163 3.56 -4.22 -11.00
C ALA A 163 3.83 -5.47 -10.13
N ALA A 164 4.11 -6.61 -10.76
CA ALA A 164 4.43 -7.86 -10.08
C ALA A 164 5.76 -7.82 -9.31
N ALA A 165 6.69 -6.92 -9.67
CA ALA A 165 7.96 -6.73 -8.97
C ALA A 165 7.84 -5.87 -7.69
N MET A 166 6.78 -5.10 -7.51
CA MET A 166 6.65 -4.19 -6.36
C MET A 166 6.72 -4.90 -5.00
N PRO A 167 6.05 -6.05 -4.79
CA PRO A 167 6.17 -6.77 -3.52
C PRO A 167 7.57 -7.35 -3.27
N VAL A 168 8.35 -7.64 -4.33
CA VAL A 168 9.74 -8.09 -4.21
C VAL A 168 10.61 -6.98 -3.62
N ILE A 169 10.50 -5.76 -4.17
CA ILE A 169 11.21 -4.57 -3.66
C ILE A 169 10.87 -4.33 -2.18
N PHE A 170 9.59 -4.41 -1.85
CA PHE A 170 9.09 -4.27 -0.48
C PHE A 170 9.77 -5.27 0.48
N ASN A 171 9.75 -6.55 0.15
CA ASN A 171 10.30 -7.60 1.00
C ASN A 171 11.82 -7.48 1.15
N ILE A 172 12.55 -7.18 0.06
CA ILE A 172 14.01 -7.01 0.10
C ILE A 172 14.41 -5.87 1.05
N LEU A 173 13.72 -4.73 0.96
CA LEU A 173 14.05 -3.59 1.82
C LEU A 173 13.68 -3.82 3.28
N LEU A 174 12.57 -4.51 3.55
CA LEU A 174 12.22 -4.85 4.92
C LEU A 174 13.18 -5.89 5.53
N VAL A 175 13.63 -6.88 4.76
CA VAL A 175 14.69 -7.81 5.20
C VAL A 175 15.98 -7.04 5.47
N GLY A 176 16.39 -6.14 4.56
CA GLY A 176 17.56 -5.28 4.76
C GLY A 176 17.45 -4.41 6.03
N GLY A 177 16.28 -3.81 6.27
CA GLY A 177 16.00 -3.04 7.47
C GLY A 177 16.07 -3.88 8.75
N ALA A 178 15.65 -5.15 8.70
CA ALA A 178 15.72 -6.05 9.83
C ALA A 178 17.18 -6.34 10.25
N PHE A 179 18.10 -6.45 9.32
CA PHE A 179 19.53 -6.63 9.63
C PHE A 179 20.17 -5.41 10.31
N LEU A 180 19.50 -4.26 10.34
CA LEU A 180 19.95 -3.09 11.09
C LEU A 180 19.49 -3.11 12.56
N ILE A 181 18.57 -4.00 12.95
CA ILE A 181 18.06 -4.12 14.33
C ILE A 181 19.17 -4.39 15.34
N PRO A 182 20.13 -5.32 15.12
CA PRO A 182 21.22 -5.56 16.07
C PRO A 182 22.12 -4.34 16.31
N VAL A 183 22.24 -3.47 15.30
CA VAL A 183 23.02 -2.21 15.42
C VAL A 183 22.26 -1.19 16.29
N ALA A 184 20.94 -1.26 16.30
CA ALA A 184 20.07 -0.46 17.17
C ALA A 184 19.91 -1.08 18.59
N SER A 185 20.58 -2.21 18.88
CA SER A 185 20.52 -2.88 20.17
C SER A 185 21.23 -2.07 21.27
N GLY A 186 20.50 -1.59 22.19
CA GLY A 186 20.95 -0.69 23.28
C GLY A 186 19.93 0.42 23.53
N TRP A 187 19.00 0.56 22.64
CA TRP A 187 17.98 1.59 22.59
C TRP A 187 16.63 1.04 23.08
N LEU A 188 15.70 1.94 23.40
CA LEU A 188 14.34 1.59 23.88
C LEU A 188 13.59 0.71 22.85
N ALA A 189 12.50 0.05 23.27
CA ALA A 189 11.73 -0.86 22.42
C ALA A 189 11.28 -0.24 21.08
N VAL A 190 10.93 1.04 21.07
CA VAL A 190 10.60 1.84 19.86
C VAL A 190 11.77 1.82 18.89
N GLU A 191 12.97 2.01 19.39
CA GLU A 191 14.18 2.22 18.61
C GLU A 191 14.60 0.93 17.89
N LYS A 192 14.38 -0.24 18.51
CA LYS A 192 14.62 -1.54 17.86
C LYS A 192 13.80 -1.74 16.59
N ALA A 193 12.58 -1.25 16.55
CA ALA A 193 11.69 -1.38 15.39
C ALA A 193 11.81 -0.21 14.39
N MET A 194 12.49 0.87 14.75
CA MET A 194 12.67 2.06 13.90
C MET A 194 13.36 1.75 12.55
N PRO A 195 14.40 0.89 12.48
CA PRO A 195 14.98 0.49 11.20
C PRO A 195 13.98 -0.14 10.24
N LEU A 196 13.00 -0.91 10.75
CA LEU A 196 11.93 -1.49 9.94
C LEU A 196 10.95 -0.42 9.44
N ALA A 197 10.59 0.54 10.29
CA ALA A 197 9.73 1.66 9.90
C ALA A 197 10.41 2.52 8.81
N ALA A 198 11.69 2.81 8.96
CA ALA A 198 12.48 3.51 7.95
C ALA A 198 12.58 2.71 6.64
N ALA A 199 12.85 1.40 6.73
CA ALA A 199 12.89 0.52 5.56
C ALA A 199 11.55 0.46 4.81
N LEU A 200 10.44 0.54 5.52
CA LEU A 200 9.10 0.63 4.92
C LEU A 200 8.93 1.90 4.09
N LEU A 201 9.33 3.05 4.61
CA LEU A 201 9.29 4.32 3.86
C LEU A 201 10.21 4.28 2.65
N MET A 202 11.43 3.76 2.82
CA MET A 202 12.38 3.59 1.72
C MET A 202 11.82 2.65 0.64
N ALA A 203 11.10 1.59 1.04
CA ALA A 203 10.41 0.70 0.10
C ALA A 203 9.36 1.46 -0.71
N GLY A 204 8.55 2.30 -0.06
CA GLY A 204 7.56 3.15 -0.73
C GLY A 204 8.18 4.10 -1.74
N LEU A 205 9.23 4.81 -1.34
CA LEU A 205 9.96 5.73 -2.20
C LEU A 205 10.59 5.01 -3.41
N LEU A 206 11.24 3.87 -3.18
CA LEU A 206 11.86 3.10 -4.26
C LEU A 206 10.80 2.55 -5.22
N GLN A 207 9.71 2.00 -4.71
CA GLN A 207 8.59 1.52 -5.54
C GLN A 207 8.01 2.66 -6.38
N MET A 208 7.78 3.84 -5.81
CA MET A 208 7.34 5.03 -6.56
C MET A 208 8.34 5.43 -7.63
N ALA A 209 9.63 5.48 -7.32
CA ALA A 209 10.68 5.85 -8.27
C ALA A 209 10.75 4.88 -9.45
N VAL A 210 10.71 3.56 -9.19
CA VAL A 210 10.72 2.52 -10.22
C VAL A 210 9.49 2.61 -11.11
N MET A 211 8.30 2.77 -10.52
CA MET A 211 7.05 2.86 -11.28
C MET A 211 6.97 4.16 -12.09
N ALA A 212 7.34 5.29 -11.49
CA ALA A 212 7.38 6.57 -12.19
C ALA A 212 8.38 6.55 -13.37
N ARG A 213 9.57 5.92 -13.19
CA ARG A 213 10.53 5.76 -14.27
C ARG A 213 9.97 4.93 -15.42
N LEU A 214 9.25 3.83 -15.11
CA LEU A 214 8.58 3.02 -16.13
C LEU A 214 7.56 3.85 -16.91
N LEU A 215 6.62 4.49 -16.22
CA LEU A 215 5.54 5.26 -16.85
C LEU A 215 6.06 6.43 -17.66
N ARG A 216 7.12 7.11 -17.19
CA ARG A 216 7.77 8.18 -17.97
C ARG A 216 8.42 7.64 -19.25
N ARG A 217 9.10 6.48 -19.19
CA ARG A 217 9.74 5.86 -20.37
C ARG A 217 8.75 5.36 -21.40
N THR A 218 7.54 5.08 -20.99
CA THR A 218 6.47 4.55 -21.85
C THR A 218 5.44 5.61 -22.22
N CYS A 219 5.68 6.87 -21.87
CA CYS A 219 4.76 8.01 -22.08
C CYS A 219 3.36 7.79 -21.44
N LEU A 220 3.27 6.92 -20.42
CA LEU A 220 2.03 6.62 -19.68
C LEU A 220 1.94 7.36 -18.34
N MET A 221 2.89 8.25 -18.02
CA MET A 221 2.86 9.03 -16.79
C MET A 221 1.76 10.09 -16.84
N PRO A 222 0.71 10.00 -16.00
CA PRO A 222 -0.35 10.98 -16.00
C PRO A 222 0.18 12.34 -15.51
N ALA A 223 -0.19 13.40 -16.21
CA ALA A 223 0.08 14.75 -15.76
C ALA A 223 -0.81 15.11 -14.56
N TRP A 224 -0.27 15.81 -13.58
CA TRP A 224 -1.06 16.37 -12.49
C TRP A 224 -2.07 17.37 -13.06
N ARG A 225 -3.37 17.09 -12.86
CA ARG A 225 -4.47 17.95 -13.34
C ARG A 225 -5.40 18.26 -12.19
N TRP A 226 -5.78 19.52 -12.07
CA TRP A 226 -6.78 19.91 -11.09
C TRP A 226 -8.10 19.16 -11.35
N PRO A 227 -8.72 18.55 -10.34
CA PRO A 227 -9.93 17.77 -10.53
C PRO A 227 -11.08 18.66 -10.96
N ARG A 228 -11.65 18.37 -12.13
CA ARG A 228 -12.83 19.05 -12.67
C ARG A 228 -14.12 18.31 -12.37
N PHE A 229 -14.02 17.08 -11.82
CA PHE A 229 -15.14 16.21 -11.52
C PHE A 229 -16.15 16.07 -12.69
N ALA A 230 -15.63 15.98 -13.91
CA ALA A 230 -16.44 15.67 -15.09
C ALA A 230 -17.24 14.38 -14.90
N ALA A 231 -18.31 14.18 -15.68
CA ALA A 231 -19.21 13.04 -15.50
C ALA A 231 -18.48 11.68 -15.42
N PRO A 232 -17.47 11.36 -16.26
CA PRO A 232 -16.73 10.09 -16.14
C PRO A 232 -15.96 9.96 -14.84
N VAL A 233 -15.30 11.02 -14.38
CA VAL A 233 -14.54 11.05 -13.10
C VAL A 233 -15.48 10.84 -11.92
N ARG A 234 -16.60 11.55 -11.90
CA ARG A 234 -17.61 11.43 -10.84
C ARG A 234 -18.23 10.03 -10.79
N ALA A 235 -18.54 9.43 -11.95
CA ALA A 235 -19.07 8.08 -12.03
C ALA A 235 -18.06 7.04 -11.49
N MET A 236 -16.78 7.17 -11.85
CA MET A 236 -15.70 6.34 -11.33
C MET A 236 -15.56 6.46 -9.80
N TRP A 237 -15.54 7.69 -9.25
CA TRP A 237 -15.45 7.90 -7.80
C TRP A 237 -16.66 7.35 -7.05
N ARG A 238 -17.86 7.41 -7.62
CA ARG A 238 -19.05 6.77 -7.05
C ARG A 238 -18.91 5.25 -6.98
N GLN A 239 -18.40 4.61 -8.04
CA GLN A 239 -18.11 3.17 -8.03
C GLN A 239 -17.03 2.82 -7.00
N PHE A 240 -15.98 3.60 -6.93
CA PHE A 240 -14.91 3.44 -5.94
C PHE A 240 -15.46 3.54 -4.50
N SER A 241 -16.28 4.55 -4.19
CA SER A 241 -16.82 4.73 -2.84
C SER A 241 -17.72 3.57 -2.40
N VAL A 242 -18.57 3.05 -3.30
CA VAL A 242 -19.41 1.87 -3.02
C VAL A 242 -18.54 0.61 -2.78
N ALA A 243 -17.56 0.38 -3.64
CA ALA A 243 -16.65 -0.76 -3.49
C ALA A 243 -15.80 -0.65 -2.21
N SER A 244 -15.35 0.55 -1.87
CA SER A 244 -14.59 0.81 -0.64
C SER A 244 -15.44 0.61 0.61
N ALA A 245 -16.70 1.03 0.61
CA ALA A 245 -17.61 0.81 1.73
C ALA A 245 -17.81 -0.70 2.01
N GLY A 246 -17.98 -1.51 0.97
CA GLY A 246 -18.05 -2.97 1.10
C GLY A 246 -16.76 -3.58 1.66
N ALA A 247 -15.62 -3.12 1.19
CA ALA A 247 -14.33 -3.60 1.69
C ALA A 247 -14.05 -3.18 3.14
N ILE A 248 -14.47 -1.97 3.55
CA ILE A 248 -14.39 -1.49 4.94
C ILE A 248 -15.26 -2.37 5.86
N ALA A 249 -16.50 -2.66 5.45
CA ALA A 249 -17.39 -3.51 6.21
C ALA A 249 -16.78 -4.90 6.48
N LEU A 250 -16.13 -5.50 5.48
CA LEU A 250 -15.40 -6.77 5.64
C LEU A 250 -14.22 -6.64 6.62
N GLN A 251 -13.48 -5.53 6.60
CA GLN A 251 -12.35 -5.32 7.52
C GLN A 251 -12.83 -5.11 8.96
N VAL A 252 -13.92 -4.38 9.15
CA VAL A 252 -14.55 -4.21 10.48
C VAL A 252 -15.02 -5.56 11.02
N ASN A 253 -15.68 -6.38 10.19
CA ASN A 253 -16.10 -7.72 10.61
C ASN A 253 -14.92 -8.58 11.06
N LEU A 254 -13.80 -8.58 10.32
CA LEU A 254 -12.59 -9.30 10.72
C LEU A 254 -11.98 -8.81 12.04
N ILE A 255 -12.07 -7.52 12.33
CA ILE A 255 -11.59 -6.95 13.61
C ILE A 255 -12.49 -7.40 14.74
N VAL A 256 -13.81 -7.39 14.54
CA VAL A 256 -14.79 -7.83 15.53
C VAL A 256 -14.64 -9.34 15.81
N ASP A 257 -14.53 -10.15 14.76
CA ASP A 257 -14.33 -11.61 14.92
C ASP A 257 -13.05 -11.92 15.71
N LEU A 258 -11.95 -11.22 15.43
CA LEU A 258 -10.70 -11.37 16.18
C LEU A 258 -10.82 -10.93 17.64
N SER A 259 -11.63 -9.91 17.93
CA SER A 259 -11.86 -9.44 19.30
C SER A 259 -12.73 -10.43 20.11
N LEU A 260 -13.65 -11.14 19.44
CA LEU A 260 -14.52 -12.13 20.07
C LEU A 260 -13.81 -13.47 20.36
N ILE A 261 -12.72 -13.79 19.61
CA ILE A 261 -11.94 -15.03 19.83
C ILE A 261 -10.94 -14.86 20.99
N HIS A 262 -10.63 -13.62 21.39
CA HIS A 262 -9.72 -13.33 22.52
C HIS A 262 -10.45 -13.07 23.85
N ILE A 263 -11.76 -13.32 23.92
CA ILE A 263 -12.53 -13.47 25.16
C ILE A 263 -12.68 -14.96 25.48
#